data_eabf1eb48bab44727493ec8df31da143
#
_entry.id   eabf1eb48bab44727493ec8df31da143
#
_cell.length_a   1.000
_cell.length_b   1.000
_cell.length_c   1.000
_cell.angle_alpha   90.00
_cell.angle_beta   90.00
_cell.angle_gamma   90.00
#
_symmetry.space_group_name_H-M   'P 1'
#
loop_
_entity.id
_entity.type
_entity.pdbx_description
1 polymer ?
#
loop_
_entity_poly.entity_id
_entity_poly.type
_entity_poly.pdbx_seq_one_letter_code
_entity_poly.pdbx_strand_id
1 'polypeptide(L)'
;MSGNRRASSILVPGMLVFRKEDLFFRSVAMTFHTYSSECPFKSIEDIKDKKITIMGLGLNGGGEAAARFFLSKGAYVTVTDMKTSEQLAPTLERLNNDDTLDHSRLTYHLGGHDLADFENADCVIKNPGVKFDGNKYLAASKAIETDLSIFLRFTDCPIIAVTGSKGKSSTVSAIYYGLLQAGFNAFLGGNITVSPLTFFDKVNSTTPVVIEFSSWQLADLRGRGVLKPHIAVITKIVPDHQNWYGNMQDYVADKRLIYADQTADDFSIFDAGQDEPGTGPDCGGTWGDLFAKETRAKVIRYNTKTQYSVDFDSLLVPGEHMKLNAQNAATVLQLMGVEKQRAKEILQTWPGIAHRLQFFHEWKGFKFYNDSAATVPEAAAAATQAFGRPVILLTGGTEKGLELDKLTEVLDGTNKEALAPKAIYLLAGSATDKILPALDKADVIYNGPYPSLDAMLGKLKSDLESADEEDTDIKPPVVFSPGATSFGMFNNEFDRGEKFMTAVKNLLR
;
A
#
# COMPACT_ATOMS: atom_id res chain seq x y z
N MET A 1 3.69 -43.21 -52.97
CA MET A 1 5.04 -43.19 -52.35
C MET A 1 5.15 -41.87 -51.60
N SER A 2 4.73 -41.82 -50.47
CA SER A 2 5.12 -41.87 -49.05
C SER A 2 6.53 -41.35 -48.80
N GLY A 3 6.61 -40.28 -48.10
CA GLY A 3 7.83 -39.69 -47.56
C GLY A 3 7.54 -38.92 -46.25
N ASN A 4 7.36 -39.70 -45.18
CA ASN A 4 7.34 -39.21 -43.82
C ASN A 4 8.73 -38.65 -43.46
N ARG A 5 8.81 -37.36 -43.10
CA ARG A 5 9.95 -36.83 -42.34
C ARG A 5 9.48 -36.53 -40.93
N ARG A 6 9.92 -37.34 -39.98
CA ARG A 6 9.86 -37.07 -38.56
C ARG A 6 10.83 -35.92 -38.23
N ALA A 7 10.31 -34.84 -37.69
CA ALA A 7 11.12 -33.81 -37.00
C ALA A 7 11.33 -34.25 -35.54
N SER A 8 12.59 -34.49 -35.17
CA SER A 8 13.02 -34.73 -33.79
C SER A 8 13.01 -33.41 -33.05
N SER A 9 12.21 -33.34 -31.99
CA SER A 9 12.20 -32.24 -31.04
C SER A 9 13.37 -32.40 -30.05
N ILE A 10 14.29 -31.44 -30.06
CA ILE A 10 15.30 -31.28 -29.03
C ILE A 10 14.63 -30.50 -27.90
N LEU A 11 14.43 -31.14 -26.74
CA LEU A 11 13.99 -30.52 -25.49
C LEU A 11 15.18 -29.76 -24.88
N VAL A 12 15.05 -28.43 -24.75
CA VAL A 12 15.94 -27.60 -23.96
C VAL A 12 15.31 -27.48 -22.58
N PRO A 13 16.01 -27.81 -21.48
CA PRO A 13 15.46 -27.66 -20.12
C PRO A 13 15.35 -26.19 -19.76
N GLY A 14 14.18 -25.78 -19.25
CA GLY A 14 13.91 -24.43 -18.76
C GLY A 14 12.86 -23.62 -19.49
N MET A 15 12.23 -24.15 -20.54
CA MET A 15 11.16 -23.47 -21.26
C MET A 15 9.80 -23.88 -20.68
N LEU A 16 9.13 -22.96 -19.97
CA LEU A 16 7.70 -23.09 -19.65
C LEU A 16 6.91 -23.29 -20.94
N VAL A 17 6.32 -24.48 -21.09
CA VAL A 17 5.43 -24.79 -22.21
C VAL A 17 4.11 -24.07 -21.98
N PHE A 18 3.95 -22.87 -22.52
CA PHE A 18 2.65 -22.23 -22.66
C PHE A 18 1.80 -23.06 -23.65
N ARG A 19 0.53 -23.29 -23.30
CA ARG A 19 -0.41 -24.01 -24.19
C ARG A 19 -0.64 -23.21 -25.46
N LYS A 20 -1.02 -23.89 -26.53
CA LYS A 20 -1.24 -23.34 -27.89
C LYS A 20 -2.26 -22.19 -27.95
N GLU A 21 -3.02 -21.96 -26.87
CA GLU A 21 -3.99 -20.88 -26.68
C GLU A 21 -3.35 -19.55 -26.21
N ASP A 22 -2.09 -19.57 -25.75
CA ASP A 22 -1.36 -18.36 -25.30
C ASP A 22 -0.75 -17.56 -26.46
N LEU A 23 -0.90 -18.00 -27.69
CA LEU A 23 -0.24 -17.45 -28.88
C LEU A 23 -0.97 -16.28 -29.55
N PHE A 24 -2.09 -15.79 -28.99
CA PHE A 24 -2.86 -14.70 -29.61
C PHE A 24 -2.48 -13.29 -29.14
N PHE A 25 -1.48 -13.13 -28.26
CA PHE A 25 -1.01 -11.83 -27.80
C PHE A 25 0.31 -11.42 -28.46
N ARG A 26 0.28 -11.07 -29.74
CA ARG A 26 1.40 -10.38 -30.43
C ARG A 26 0.96 -9.00 -30.91
N SER A 27 1.08 -7.99 -30.01
CA SER A 27 1.41 -6.64 -30.44
C SER A 27 2.42 -6.09 -29.42
N VAL A 28 3.67 -5.93 -29.86
CA VAL A 28 4.82 -5.33 -29.15
C VAL A 28 4.84 -5.68 -27.66
N ALA A 29 5.02 -6.96 -27.33
CA ALA A 29 5.14 -7.41 -25.94
C ALA A 29 6.47 -6.87 -25.37
N MET A 30 6.41 -6.13 -24.26
CA MET A 30 7.58 -5.92 -23.41
C MET A 30 8.15 -7.32 -23.09
N THR A 31 9.45 -7.51 -23.32
CA THR A 31 10.14 -8.71 -22.86
C THR A 31 10.30 -8.60 -21.36
N PHE A 32 9.39 -9.22 -20.61
CA PHE A 32 9.46 -9.23 -19.15
C PHE A 32 10.66 -10.04 -18.68
N HIS A 33 11.47 -9.47 -17.83
CA HIS A 33 12.56 -10.19 -17.18
C HIS A 33 11.99 -11.33 -16.32
N THR A 34 12.60 -12.50 -16.42
CA THR A 34 12.27 -13.68 -15.60
C THR A 34 13.46 -14.04 -14.73
N TYR A 35 13.25 -14.07 -13.42
CA TYR A 35 14.29 -14.39 -12.46
C TYR A 35 14.47 -15.91 -12.34
N SER A 36 15.64 -16.32 -11.86
CA SER A 36 15.92 -17.72 -11.58
C SER A 36 15.03 -18.24 -10.44
N SER A 37 14.57 -19.48 -10.55
CA SER A 37 13.97 -20.23 -9.44
C SER A 37 15.00 -20.68 -8.42
N GLU A 38 16.28 -20.76 -8.81
CA GLU A 38 17.38 -21.09 -7.92
C GLU A 38 17.80 -19.90 -7.07
N CYS A 39 17.98 -20.15 -5.78
CA CYS A 39 18.51 -19.20 -4.81
C CYS A 39 19.95 -19.58 -4.47
N PRO A 40 20.86 -18.61 -4.24
CA PRO A 40 22.23 -18.94 -3.79
C PRO A 40 22.27 -19.52 -2.38
N PHE A 41 21.17 -19.44 -1.63
CA PHE A 41 21.03 -20.00 -0.29
C PHE A 41 20.07 -21.19 -0.31
N LYS A 42 20.47 -22.32 0.27
CA LYS A 42 19.62 -23.49 0.47
C LYS A 42 18.83 -23.42 1.77
N SER A 43 19.40 -22.72 2.76
CA SER A 43 18.79 -22.44 4.06
C SER A 43 19.19 -21.05 4.55
N ILE A 44 18.59 -20.57 5.63
CA ILE A 44 18.94 -19.27 6.25
C ILE A 44 20.36 -19.28 6.82
N GLU A 45 20.85 -20.40 7.29
CA GLU A 45 22.20 -20.58 7.83
C GLU A 45 23.28 -20.38 6.75
N ASP A 46 22.96 -20.65 5.48
CA ASP A 46 23.87 -20.45 4.35
C ASP A 46 24.22 -18.97 4.09
N ILE A 47 23.45 -18.04 4.66
CA ILE A 47 23.68 -16.60 4.56
C ILE A 47 24.93 -16.16 5.31
N LYS A 48 25.31 -16.91 6.37
CA LYS A 48 26.49 -16.58 7.16
C LYS A 48 27.74 -16.50 6.29
N ASP A 49 28.53 -15.45 6.52
CA ASP A 49 29.79 -15.11 5.83
C ASP A 49 29.66 -14.89 4.30
N LYS A 50 28.42 -14.78 3.77
CA LYS A 50 28.16 -14.39 2.38
C LYS A 50 28.26 -12.88 2.19
N LYS A 51 28.63 -12.47 0.98
CA LYS A 51 28.70 -11.07 0.56
C LYS A 51 27.35 -10.68 -0.07
N ILE A 52 26.64 -9.81 0.59
CA ILE A 52 25.31 -9.34 0.17
C ILE A 52 25.40 -7.87 -0.21
N THR A 53 24.98 -7.54 -1.43
CA THR A 53 24.85 -6.14 -1.84
C THR A 53 23.39 -5.72 -1.82
N ILE A 54 23.07 -4.69 -1.06
CA ILE A 54 21.71 -4.11 -0.99
C ILE A 54 21.68 -2.91 -1.93
N MET A 55 20.92 -3.04 -3.02
CA MET A 55 20.74 -2.00 -4.02
C MET A 55 19.54 -1.12 -3.67
N GLY A 56 19.82 0.03 -3.06
CA GLY A 56 18.83 0.99 -2.60
C GLY A 56 18.52 0.86 -1.11
N LEU A 57 19.15 1.71 -0.28
CA LEU A 57 18.82 1.84 1.14
C LEU A 57 17.45 2.52 1.33
N GLY A 58 17.28 3.66 0.64
CA GLY A 58 16.07 4.45 0.69
C GLY A 58 15.72 5.02 2.08
N LEU A 59 14.56 5.67 2.17
CA LEU A 59 14.04 6.27 3.40
C LEU A 59 12.81 5.53 3.95
N ASN A 60 12.27 4.57 3.19
CA ASN A 60 10.99 3.90 3.48
C ASN A 60 11.15 2.54 4.21
N GLY A 61 12.32 2.26 4.75
CA GLY A 61 12.57 1.11 5.63
C GLY A 61 12.91 -0.21 4.95
N GLY A 62 12.63 -0.42 3.66
CA GLY A 62 12.87 -1.71 2.99
C GLY A 62 14.35 -2.09 2.91
N GLY A 63 15.21 -1.17 2.46
CA GLY A 63 16.66 -1.40 2.41
C GLY A 63 17.28 -1.50 3.81
N GLU A 64 16.80 -0.71 4.77
CA GLU A 64 17.21 -0.81 6.17
C GLU A 64 16.87 -2.18 6.77
N ALA A 65 15.64 -2.65 6.56
CA ALA A 65 15.20 -3.97 7.04
C ALA A 65 16.05 -5.11 6.44
N ALA A 66 16.36 -5.01 5.14
CA ALA A 66 17.24 -5.98 4.48
C ALA A 66 18.64 -5.94 5.08
N ALA A 67 19.24 -4.75 5.30
CA ALA A 67 20.56 -4.62 5.92
C ALA A 67 20.58 -5.27 7.31
N ARG A 68 19.63 -4.93 8.17
CA ARG A 68 19.49 -5.51 9.51
C ARG A 68 19.35 -7.03 9.48
N PHE A 69 18.48 -7.54 8.60
CA PHE A 69 18.25 -8.97 8.47
C PHE A 69 19.55 -9.72 8.09
N PHE A 70 20.21 -9.30 7.01
CA PHE A 70 21.40 -10.01 6.56
C PHE A 70 22.58 -9.89 7.53
N LEU A 71 22.76 -8.74 8.19
CA LEU A 71 23.73 -8.58 9.27
C LEU A 71 23.41 -9.51 10.45
N SER A 72 22.16 -9.63 10.87
CA SER A 72 21.75 -10.53 11.96
C SER A 72 21.98 -12.01 11.63
N LYS A 73 22.00 -12.36 10.33
CA LYS A 73 22.35 -13.74 9.87
C LYS A 73 23.86 -13.91 9.62
N GLY A 74 24.69 -12.90 9.96
CA GLY A 74 26.14 -12.97 9.89
C GLY A 74 26.73 -12.76 8.50
N ALA A 75 26.02 -12.12 7.58
CA ALA A 75 26.54 -11.76 6.26
C ALA A 75 27.49 -10.56 6.32
N TYR A 76 28.33 -10.40 5.29
CA TYR A 76 28.99 -9.15 4.97
C TYR A 76 28.06 -8.33 4.05
N VAL A 77 27.63 -7.17 4.50
CA VAL A 77 26.63 -6.36 3.81
C VAL A 77 27.26 -5.10 3.24
N THR A 78 27.15 -4.91 1.94
CA THR A 78 27.43 -3.64 1.24
C THR A 78 26.10 -2.97 0.88
N VAL A 79 25.86 -1.80 1.42
CA VAL A 79 24.69 -0.97 1.09
C VAL A 79 25.10 0.05 0.05
N THR A 80 24.41 0.09 -1.09
CA THR A 80 24.69 1.07 -2.15
C THR A 80 23.41 1.82 -2.55
N ASP A 81 23.50 3.14 -2.73
CA ASP A 81 22.37 4.00 -3.12
C ASP A 81 22.86 5.16 -3.99
N MET A 82 22.02 5.60 -4.93
CA MET A 82 22.27 6.82 -5.73
C MET A 82 22.18 8.10 -4.91
N LYS A 83 21.48 8.08 -3.78
CA LYS A 83 21.40 9.19 -2.83
C LYS A 83 22.69 9.31 -2.02
N THR A 84 23.01 10.56 -1.64
CA THR A 84 24.16 10.85 -0.78
C THR A 84 23.88 10.50 0.69
N SER A 85 24.93 10.52 1.51
CA SER A 85 24.82 10.32 2.97
C SER A 85 23.90 11.33 3.64
N GLU A 86 23.93 12.60 3.18
CA GLU A 86 23.07 13.67 3.71
C GLU A 86 21.58 13.37 3.40
N GLN A 87 21.29 12.89 2.20
CA GLN A 87 19.93 12.55 1.79
C GLN A 87 19.39 11.30 2.52
N LEU A 88 20.27 10.43 3.01
CA LEU A 88 19.95 9.20 3.71
C LEU A 88 20.18 9.29 5.22
N ALA A 89 20.58 10.44 5.75
CA ALA A 89 20.97 10.64 7.14
C ALA A 89 20.01 9.99 8.15
N PRO A 90 18.67 10.15 8.07
CA PRO A 90 17.77 9.54 9.03
C PRO A 90 17.83 8.00 9.08
N THR A 91 18.08 7.34 7.94
CA THR A 91 18.22 5.88 7.88
C THR A 91 19.59 5.43 8.34
N LEU A 92 20.64 6.16 7.97
CA LEU A 92 22.01 5.89 8.40
C LEU A 92 22.16 6.04 9.92
N GLU A 93 21.55 7.08 10.52
CA GLU A 93 21.55 7.27 11.97
C GLU A 93 20.91 6.09 12.71
N ARG A 94 19.78 5.58 12.21
CA ARG A 94 19.13 4.41 12.82
C ARG A 94 19.96 3.13 12.70
N LEU A 95 20.67 2.95 11.59
CA LEU A 95 21.56 1.79 11.42
C LEU A 95 22.83 1.93 12.26
N ASN A 96 23.49 3.11 12.22
CA ASN A 96 24.79 3.31 12.88
C ASN A 96 24.69 3.37 14.41
N ASN A 97 23.54 3.78 14.96
CA ASN A 97 23.30 3.86 16.40
C ASN A 97 22.73 2.55 16.99
N ASP A 98 22.63 1.49 16.20
CA ASP A 98 22.14 0.20 16.68
C ASP A 98 23.32 -0.72 17.08
N ASP A 99 23.63 -0.76 18.37
CA ASP A 99 24.70 -1.57 18.95
C ASP A 99 24.45 -3.09 18.83
N THR A 100 23.28 -3.52 18.37
CA THR A 100 22.99 -4.96 18.15
C THR A 100 23.54 -5.47 16.83
N LEU A 101 23.95 -4.56 15.92
CA LEU A 101 24.49 -4.89 14.61
C LEU A 101 26.02 -5.03 14.63
N ASP A 102 26.55 -6.00 13.91
CA ASP A 102 27.99 -6.11 13.68
C ASP A 102 28.43 -5.13 12.59
N HIS A 103 28.81 -3.93 13.00
CA HIS A 103 29.26 -2.86 12.10
C HIS A 103 30.56 -3.19 11.37
N SER A 104 31.36 -4.15 11.83
CA SER A 104 32.57 -4.60 11.13
C SER A 104 32.24 -5.32 9.81
N ARG A 105 30.99 -5.75 9.64
CA ARG A 105 30.47 -6.43 8.46
C ARG A 105 29.60 -5.52 7.57
N LEU A 106 29.49 -4.23 7.87
CA LEU A 106 28.67 -3.27 7.15
C LEU A 106 29.52 -2.24 6.42
N THR A 107 29.30 -2.08 5.12
CA THR A 107 29.96 -1.11 4.27
C THR A 107 28.93 -0.28 3.52
N TYR A 108 29.22 1.00 3.29
CA TYR A 108 28.36 1.91 2.55
C TYR A 108 29.07 2.47 1.31
N HIS A 109 28.41 2.41 0.15
CA HIS A 109 28.77 3.12 -1.08
C HIS A 109 27.59 3.99 -1.51
N LEU A 110 27.63 5.28 -1.20
CA LEU A 110 26.52 6.23 -1.35
C LEU A 110 26.84 7.33 -2.36
N GLY A 111 25.82 7.87 -3.01
CA GLY A 111 25.96 8.86 -4.08
C GLY A 111 26.30 8.24 -5.43
N GLY A 112 26.12 6.94 -5.57
CA GLY A 112 26.40 6.18 -6.80
C GLY A 112 26.56 4.70 -6.53
N HIS A 113 26.78 3.92 -7.58
CA HIS A 113 27.02 2.49 -7.51
C HIS A 113 28.41 2.15 -8.09
N ASP A 114 29.16 1.28 -7.42
CA ASP A 114 30.38 0.67 -7.95
C ASP A 114 30.04 -0.72 -8.54
N LEU A 115 30.47 -0.99 -9.77
CA LEU A 115 30.21 -2.28 -10.44
C LEU A 115 30.80 -3.45 -9.66
N ALA A 116 31.94 -3.25 -9.00
CA ALA A 116 32.60 -4.27 -8.21
C ALA A 116 31.76 -4.79 -7.04
N ASP A 117 30.88 -3.96 -6.47
CA ASP A 117 29.95 -4.38 -5.40
C ASP A 117 28.96 -5.43 -5.88
N PHE A 118 28.59 -5.37 -7.16
CA PHE A 118 27.64 -6.31 -7.78
C PHE A 118 28.32 -7.57 -8.29
N GLU A 119 29.49 -7.43 -8.92
CA GLU A 119 30.27 -8.56 -9.45
C GLU A 119 30.80 -9.48 -8.33
N ASN A 120 31.19 -8.89 -7.20
CA ASN A 120 31.76 -9.61 -6.06
C ASN A 120 30.72 -10.14 -5.07
N ALA A 121 29.45 -9.70 -5.16
CA ALA A 121 28.38 -10.19 -4.31
C ALA A 121 28.05 -11.66 -4.60
N ASP A 122 27.73 -12.41 -3.55
CA ASP A 122 27.10 -13.72 -3.67
C ASP A 122 25.62 -13.58 -4.04
N CYS A 123 24.99 -12.51 -3.55
CA CYS A 123 23.60 -12.14 -3.88
C CYS A 123 23.39 -10.62 -3.78
N VAL A 124 22.63 -10.08 -4.71
CA VAL A 124 22.16 -8.69 -4.69
C VAL A 124 20.70 -8.68 -4.23
N ILE A 125 20.38 -7.88 -3.23
CA ILE A 125 19.01 -7.63 -2.78
C ILE A 125 18.53 -6.34 -3.45
N LYS A 126 17.63 -6.52 -4.40
CA LYS A 126 17.14 -5.43 -5.24
C LYS A 126 15.93 -4.73 -4.61
N ASN A 127 15.95 -3.40 -4.56
CA ASN A 127 14.76 -2.62 -4.22
C ASN A 127 13.72 -2.69 -5.36
N PRO A 128 12.41 -2.83 -5.08
CA PRO A 128 11.36 -2.94 -6.10
C PRO A 128 11.31 -1.78 -7.11
N GLY A 129 11.70 -0.56 -6.71
CA GLY A 129 11.75 0.60 -7.60
C GLY A 129 12.87 0.59 -8.64
N VAL A 130 13.78 -0.38 -8.61
CA VAL A 130 14.90 -0.49 -9.56
C VAL A 130 14.51 -1.41 -10.71
N LYS A 131 14.54 -0.90 -11.95
CA LYS A 131 14.35 -1.73 -13.15
C LYS A 131 15.54 -2.64 -13.40
N PHE A 132 15.25 -3.87 -13.88
CA PHE A 132 16.28 -4.78 -14.36
C PHE A 132 16.77 -4.36 -15.76
N ASP A 133 15.85 -4.08 -16.67
CA ASP A 133 16.15 -3.79 -18.06
C ASP A 133 17.06 -2.55 -18.20
N GLY A 134 18.17 -2.74 -18.92
CA GLY A 134 19.19 -1.71 -19.09
C GLY A 134 20.06 -1.42 -17.87
N ASN A 135 19.89 -2.16 -16.76
CA ASN A 135 20.66 -1.97 -15.55
C ASN A 135 21.95 -2.80 -15.56
N LYS A 136 23.09 -2.16 -15.89
CA LYS A 136 24.39 -2.83 -15.97
C LYS A 136 24.84 -3.49 -14.67
N TYR A 137 24.43 -2.95 -13.51
CA TYR A 137 24.79 -3.46 -12.21
C TYR A 137 24.06 -4.78 -11.92
N LEU A 138 22.74 -4.81 -12.15
CA LEU A 138 21.98 -6.05 -12.01
C LEU A 138 22.40 -7.11 -13.03
N ALA A 139 22.75 -6.69 -14.26
CA ALA A 139 23.23 -7.60 -15.29
C ALA A 139 24.58 -8.26 -14.92
N ALA A 140 25.41 -7.61 -14.11
CA ALA A 140 26.68 -8.14 -13.64
C ALA A 140 26.56 -9.02 -12.38
N SER A 141 25.37 -9.05 -11.75
CA SER A 141 25.15 -9.78 -10.49
C SER A 141 25.03 -11.28 -10.71
N LYS A 142 25.66 -12.09 -9.85
CA LYS A 142 25.58 -13.56 -9.89
C LYS A 142 24.17 -14.08 -9.56
N ALA A 143 23.53 -13.45 -8.57
CA ALA A 143 22.17 -13.76 -8.14
C ALA A 143 21.47 -12.48 -7.67
N ILE A 144 20.17 -12.41 -7.91
CA ILE A 144 19.35 -11.26 -7.52
C ILE A 144 18.14 -11.79 -6.77
N GLU A 145 17.92 -11.30 -5.56
CA GLU A 145 16.75 -11.55 -4.75
C GLU A 145 16.12 -10.20 -4.31
N THR A 146 14.99 -10.28 -3.64
CA THR A 146 14.34 -9.16 -2.96
C THR A 146 14.06 -9.54 -1.51
N ASP A 147 13.70 -8.59 -0.68
CA ASP A 147 13.24 -8.87 0.68
C ASP A 147 12.04 -9.83 0.69
N LEU A 148 11.09 -9.62 -0.23
CA LEU A 148 9.92 -10.49 -0.39
C LEU A 148 10.29 -11.89 -0.86
N SER A 149 11.18 -12.03 -1.85
CA SER A 149 11.55 -13.35 -2.35
C SER A 149 12.31 -14.18 -1.30
N ILE A 150 13.17 -13.56 -0.51
CA ILE A 150 13.86 -14.21 0.64
C ILE A 150 12.83 -14.62 1.70
N PHE A 151 11.93 -13.72 2.10
CA PHE A 151 10.88 -14.04 3.06
C PHE A 151 10.02 -15.22 2.61
N LEU A 152 9.46 -15.16 1.40
CA LEU A 152 8.57 -16.19 0.85
C LEU A 152 9.26 -17.55 0.64
N ARG A 153 10.57 -17.55 0.40
CA ARG A 153 11.33 -18.77 0.19
C ARG A 153 11.62 -19.55 1.48
N PHE A 154 11.83 -18.83 2.57
CA PHE A 154 12.31 -19.40 3.83
C PHE A 154 11.28 -19.36 4.96
N THR A 155 10.02 -19.12 4.66
CA THR A 155 8.92 -19.19 5.62
C THR A 155 7.78 -20.08 5.10
N ASP A 156 7.14 -20.83 6.01
CA ASP A 156 5.99 -21.69 5.71
C ASP A 156 4.66 -21.11 6.21
N CYS A 157 4.66 -19.82 6.56
CA CYS A 157 3.48 -19.15 7.10
C CYS A 157 2.36 -19.01 6.04
N PRO A 158 1.07 -19.07 6.43
CA PRO A 158 -0.03 -18.82 5.51
C PRO A 158 0.01 -17.39 4.98
N ILE A 159 0.18 -17.21 3.68
CA ILE A 159 0.24 -15.91 3.02
C ILE A 159 -1.14 -15.50 2.54
N ILE A 160 -1.57 -14.29 2.93
CA ILE A 160 -2.73 -13.59 2.39
C ILE A 160 -2.18 -12.45 1.54
N ALA A 161 -2.18 -12.65 0.22
CA ALA A 161 -1.59 -11.72 -0.73
C ALA A 161 -2.66 -10.79 -1.33
N VAL A 162 -2.41 -9.48 -1.36
CA VAL A 162 -3.34 -8.49 -1.91
C VAL A 162 -2.65 -7.59 -2.92
N THR A 163 -3.22 -7.47 -4.12
CA THR A 163 -2.81 -6.51 -5.15
C THR A 163 -4.03 -5.82 -5.78
N GLY A 164 -3.82 -4.96 -6.75
CA GLY A 164 -4.82 -4.21 -7.49
C GLY A 164 -4.34 -2.80 -7.82
N SER A 165 -5.14 -2.00 -8.51
CA SER A 165 -4.83 -0.59 -8.74
C SER A 165 -5.21 0.26 -7.53
N LYS A 166 -6.44 0.18 -7.06
CA LYS A 166 -7.00 0.93 -5.91
C LYS A 166 -7.56 -0.03 -4.86
N GLY A 167 -7.50 0.37 -3.59
CA GLY A 167 -8.08 -0.40 -2.47
C GLY A 167 -7.13 -1.38 -1.78
N LYS A 168 -5.91 -1.62 -2.26
CA LYS A 168 -4.93 -2.53 -1.65
C LYS A 168 -4.71 -2.28 -0.17
N SER A 169 -4.22 -1.07 0.16
CA SER A 169 -3.83 -0.72 1.54
C SER A 169 -5.02 -0.76 2.50
N SER A 170 -6.21 -0.32 2.05
CA SER A 170 -7.44 -0.43 2.85
C SER A 170 -7.81 -1.88 3.09
N THR A 171 -7.72 -2.74 2.07
CA THR A 171 -8.05 -4.16 2.19
C THR A 171 -7.06 -4.87 3.12
N VAL A 172 -5.74 -4.69 2.98
CA VAL A 172 -4.76 -5.33 3.88
C VAL A 172 -4.88 -4.83 5.31
N SER A 173 -5.14 -3.53 5.51
CA SER A 173 -5.38 -2.96 6.84
C SER A 173 -6.62 -3.56 7.51
N ALA A 174 -7.73 -3.69 6.77
CA ALA A 174 -8.97 -4.28 7.27
C ALA A 174 -8.80 -5.78 7.59
N ILE A 175 -8.11 -6.54 6.73
CA ILE A 175 -7.80 -7.96 6.97
C ILE A 175 -6.93 -8.10 8.23
N TYR A 176 -5.85 -7.35 8.31
CA TYR A 176 -4.92 -7.42 9.45
C TYR A 176 -5.62 -7.04 10.76
N TYR A 177 -6.36 -5.94 10.76
CA TYR A 177 -7.19 -5.54 11.91
C TYR A 177 -8.16 -6.66 12.30
N GLY A 178 -8.85 -7.23 11.32
CA GLY A 178 -9.82 -8.29 11.53
C GLY A 178 -9.19 -9.55 12.14
N LEU A 179 -8.04 -9.98 11.65
CA LEU A 179 -7.30 -11.13 12.18
C LEU A 179 -6.88 -10.91 13.63
N LEU A 180 -6.32 -9.72 13.96
CA LEU A 180 -5.94 -9.39 15.34
C LEU A 180 -7.17 -9.40 16.28
N GLN A 181 -8.30 -8.78 15.88
CA GLN A 181 -9.52 -8.75 16.69
C GLN A 181 -10.18 -10.12 16.82
N ALA A 182 -9.92 -11.03 15.89
CA ALA A 182 -10.34 -12.42 15.96
C ALA A 182 -9.39 -13.31 16.79
N GLY A 183 -8.28 -12.76 17.30
CA GLY A 183 -7.32 -13.44 18.17
C GLY A 183 -6.16 -14.13 17.46
N PHE A 184 -5.96 -13.88 16.16
CA PHE A 184 -4.79 -14.41 15.45
C PHE A 184 -3.52 -13.60 15.80
N ASN A 185 -2.39 -14.31 15.91
CA ASN A 185 -1.08 -13.66 15.89
C ASN A 185 -0.67 -13.41 14.44
N ALA A 186 -1.14 -12.31 13.86
CA ALA A 186 -0.93 -11.98 12.44
C ALA A 186 0.14 -10.89 12.27
N PHE A 187 0.75 -10.84 11.06
CA PHE A 187 1.66 -9.77 10.67
C PHE A 187 1.23 -9.15 9.33
N LEU A 188 1.65 -7.92 9.12
CA LEU A 188 1.34 -7.13 7.93
C LEU A 188 2.63 -6.54 7.36
N GLY A 189 2.85 -6.71 6.05
CA GLY A 189 4.04 -6.21 5.37
C GLY A 189 3.84 -5.97 3.87
N GLY A 190 4.94 -5.69 3.18
CA GLY A 190 4.99 -5.46 1.73
C GLY A 190 4.97 -3.98 1.34
N ASN A 191 4.22 -3.62 0.32
CA ASN A 191 4.17 -2.26 -0.26
C ASN A 191 3.61 -1.16 0.67
N ILE A 192 3.41 -1.46 1.92
CA ILE A 192 2.99 -0.54 2.98
C ILE A 192 4.18 -0.03 3.81
N THR A 193 5.38 0.00 3.25
CA THR A 193 6.64 0.44 3.90
C THR A 193 7.13 -0.46 5.05
N VAL A 194 6.62 -1.68 5.18
CA VAL A 194 7.06 -2.66 6.16
C VAL A 194 7.59 -3.90 5.44
N SER A 195 8.90 -4.09 5.42
CA SER A 195 9.50 -5.31 4.87
C SER A 195 9.18 -6.51 5.76
N PRO A 196 8.73 -7.66 5.17
CA PRO A 196 8.48 -8.87 5.95
C PRO A 196 9.72 -9.41 6.67
N LEU A 197 10.92 -9.04 6.26
CA LEU A 197 12.15 -9.41 6.96
C LEU A 197 12.21 -8.89 8.40
N THR A 198 11.46 -7.82 8.72
CA THR A 198 11.40 -7.25 10.09
C THR A 198 10.76 -8.18 11.13
N PHE A 199 9.95 -9.13 10.67
CA PHE A 199 9.28 -10.10 11.53
C PHE A 199 9.54 -11.56 11.12
N PHE A 200 10.58 -11.79 10.32
CA PHE A 200 10.96 -13.12 9.81
C PHE A 200 11.04 -14.18 10.91
N ASP A 201 11.75 -13.88 12.00
CA ASP A 201 11.96 -14.82 13.11
C ASP A 201 10.73 -14.96 14.06
N LYS A 202 9.63 -14.23 13.77
CA LYS A 202 8.40 -14.20 14.59
C LYS A 202 7.25 -15.00 13.97
N VAL A 203 7.42 -15.52 12.77
CA VAL A 203 6.38 -16.25 12.04
C VAL A 203 6.65 -17.74 11.99
N ASN A 204 5.58 -18.53 11.88
CA ASN A 204 5.63 -19.98 11.72
C ASN A 204 4.43 -20.44 10.88
N SER A 205 4.27 -21.75 10.67
CA SER A 205 3.22 -22.35 9.84
C SER A 205 1.78 -22.06 10.28
N THR A 206 1.56 -21.48 11.46
CA THR A 206 0.23 -21.08 11.96
C THR A 206 0.02 -19.58 12.03
N THR A 207 1.03 -18.79 11.67
CA THR A 207 1.01 -17.33 11.74
C THR A 207 0.54 -16.73 10.40
N PRO A 208 -0.68 -16.18 10.28
CA PRO A 208 -1.10 -15.52 9.05
C PRO A 208 -0.27 -14.28 8.76
N VAL A 209 0.23 -14.15 7.53
CA VAL A 209 0.95 -12.96 7.08
C VAL A 209 0.21 -12.32 5.92
N VAL A 210 -0.24 -11.08 6.12
CA VAL A 210 -0.90 -10.26 5.11
C VAL A 210 0.14 -9.44 4.39
N ILE A 211 0.23 -9.59 3.07
CA ILE A 211 1.22 -8.87 2.26
C ILE A 211 0.53 -8.06 1.16
N GLU A 212 0.77 -6.75 1.17
CA GLU A 212 0.44 -5.89 0.05
C GLU A 212 1.51 -5.99 -1.02
N PHE A 213 1.10 -6.27 -2.27
CA PHE A 213 1.98 -6.32 -3.43
C PHE A 213 1.71 -5.18 -4.41
N SER A 214 2.74 -4.43 -4.78
CA SER A 214 2.73 -3.63 -6.00
C SER A 214 2.90 -4.53 -7.24
N SER A 215 2.61 -3.99 -8.44
CA SER A 215 2.89 -4.71 -9.69
C SER A 215 4.40 -4.97 -9.86
N TRP A 216 5.25 -4.04 -9.45
CA TRP A 216 6.70 -4.18 -9.53
C TRP A 216 7.25 -5.29 -8.62
N GLN A 217 6.74 -5.39 -7.39
CA GLN A 217 7.11 -6.47 -6.48
C GLN A 217 6.67 -7.84 -7.02
N LEU A 218 5.51 -7.93 -7.65
CA LEU A 218 5.06 -9.15 -8.31
C LEU A 218 5.94 -9.48 -9.52
N ALA A 219 6.31 -8.48 -10.33
CA ALA A 219 7.24 -8.64 -11.44
C ALA A 219 8.58 -9.22 -10.97
N ASP A 220 9.09 -8.78 -9.81
CA ASP A 220 10.33 -9.29 -9.21
C ASP A 220 10.24 -10.75 -8.73
N LEU A 221 9.04 -11.29 -8.61
CA LEU A 221 8.80 -12.70 -8.27
C LEU A 221 8.60 -13.59 -9.50
N ARG A 222 8.55 -13.03 -10.70
CA ARG A 222 8.35 -13.78 -11.95
C ARG A 222 9.41 -14.86 -12.14
N GLY A 223 9.00 -16.10 -12.28
CA GLY A 223 9.84 -17.28 -12.51
C GLY A 223 10.45 -17.91 -11.27
N ARG A 224 10.34 -17.25 -10.09
CA ARG A 224 10.95 -17.76 -8.85
C ARG A 224 10.20 -18.93 -8.22
N GLY A 225 8.86 -19.05 -8.45
CA GLY A 225 8.03 -20.12 -7.89
C GLY A 225 7.89 -20.08 -6.37
N VAL A 226 8.06 -18.90 -5.75
CA VAL A 226 8.05 -18.74 -4.27
C VAL A 226 6.74 -18.17 -3.73
N LEU A 227 5.94 -17.48 -4.55
CA LEU A 227 4.68 -16.88 -4.11
C LEU A 227 3.54 -17.88 -4.23
N LYS A 228 3.24 -18.57 -3.13
CA LYS A 228 2.15 -19.56 -3.02
C LYS A 228 1.14 -19.11 -1.97
N PRO A 229 0.35 -18.06 -2.24
CA PRO A 229 -0.55 -17.54 -1.22
C PRO A 229 -1.71 -18.49 -1.00
N HIS A 230 -2.04 -18.74 0.27
CA HIS A 230 -3.27 -19.45 0.63
C HIS A 230 -4.52 -18.69 0.19
N ILE A 231 -4.47 -17.36 0.27
CA ILE A 231 -5.54 -16.49 -0.23
C ILE A 231 -4.91 -15.37 -1.06
N ALA A 232 -5.34 -15.22 -2.32
CA ALA A 232 -4.98 -14.12 -3.19
C ALA A 232 -6.19 -13.20 -3.42
N VAL A 233 -5.99 -11.88 -3.28
CA VAL A 233 -7.03 -10.87 -3.52
C VAL A 233 -6.54 -9.91 -4.59
N ILE A 234 -7.28 -9.75 -5.68
CA ILE A 234 -7.10 -8.64 -6.61
C ILE A 234 -8.25 -7.66 -6.40
N THR A 235 -7.92 -6.48 -5.88
CA THR A 235 -8.86 -5.37 -5.71
C THR A 235 -9.16 -4.71 -7.06
N LYS A 236 -9.83 -3.55 -7.08
CA LYS A 236 -10.22 -2.90 -8.33
C LYS A 236 -9.03 -2.63 -9.25
N ILE A 237 -9.19 -2.97 -10.54
CA ILE A 237 -8.26 -2.69 -11.62
C ILE A 237 -8.75 -1.46 -12.39
N VAL A 238 -7.90 -0.43 -12.45
CA VAL A 238 -8.11 0.81 -13.22
C VAL A 238 -6.77 1.27 -13.79
N PRO A 239 -6.73 2.17 -14.79
CA PRO A 239 -5.48 2.71 -15.32
C PRO A 239 -4.62 3.33 -14.23
N ASP A 240 -3.38 2.88 -14.15
CA ASP A 240 -2.35 3.37 -13.25
C ASP A 240 -0.97 3.02 -13.82
N HIS A 241 0.08 3.75 -13.45
CA HIS A 241 1.46 3.50 -13.91
C HIS A 241 1.66 3.35 -15.43
N GLN A 242 0.81 4.02 -16.25
CA GLN A 242 0.88 3.89 -17.70
C GLN A 242 2.17 4.50 -18.30
N ASN A 243 2.80 5.45 -17.60
CA ASN A 243 4.13 5.96 -17.92
C ASN A 243 5.25 4.91 -17.79
N TRP A 244 5.00 3.81 -17.04
CA TRP A 244 5.94 2.71 -16.88
C TRP A 244 5.61 1.54 -17.82
N TYR A 245 4.34 1.16 -17.92
CA TYR A 245 3.89 -0.02 -18.66
C TYR A 245 3.48 0.27 -20.12
N GLY A 246 3.02 1.50 -20.41
CA GLY A 246 2.54 1.90 -21.74
C GLY A 246 1.13 1.39 -22.08
N ASN A 247 0.65 0.31 -21.46
CA ASN A 247 -0.67 -0.27 -21.68
C ASN A 247 -1.18 -1.04 -20.46
N MET A 248 -2.49 -1.34 -20.47
CA MET A 248 -3.15 -2.06 -19.37
C MET A 248 -2.80 -3.54 -19.31
N GLN A 249 -2.58 -4.17 -20.43
CA GLN A 249 -2.30 -5.60 -20.54
C GLN A 249 -1.01 -5.96 -19.82
N ASP A 250 0.07 -5.22 -20.06
CA ASP A 250 1.36 -5.41 -19.40
C ASP A 250 1.29 -5.09 -17.89
N TYR A 251 0.56 -4.01 -17.52
CA TYR A 251 0.31 -3.67 -16.12
C TYR A 251 -0.42 -4.77 -15.37
N VAL A 252 -1.45 -5.34 -15.97
CA VAL A 252 -2.24 -6.42 -15.36
C VAL A 252 -1.51 -7.75 -15.41
N ALA A 253 -0.65 -7.99 -16.43
CA ALA A 253 0.16 -9.19 -16.51
C ALA A 253 1.06 -9.39 -15.27
N ASP A 254 1.63 -8.32 -14.73
CA ASP A 254 2.39 -8.41 -13.47
C ASP A 254 1.49 -8.73 -12.27
N LYS A 255 0.28 -8.15 -12.21
CA LYS A 255 -0.66 -8.42 -11.10
C LYS A 255 -1.18 -9.86 -11.09
N ARG A 256 -1.31 -10.48 -12.24
CA ARG A 256 -1.74 -11.89 -12.40
C ARG A 256 -0.75 -12.88 -11.78
N LEU A 257 0.51 -12.48 -11.56
CA LEU A 257 1.51 -13.31 -10.88
C LEU A 257 1.11 -13.66 -9.44
N ILE A 258 0.18 -12.90 -8.83
CA ILE A 258 -0.26 -13.15 -7.44
C ILE A 258 -0.90 -14.53 -7.25
N TYR A 259 -1.54 -15.08 -8.29
CA TYR A 259 -2.19 -16.39 -8.24
C TYR A 259 -1.51 -17.46 -9.10
N ALA A 260 -0.39 -17.12 -9.75
CA ALA A 260 0.24 -18.00 -10.75
C ALA A 260 0.65 -19.37 -10.19
N ASP A 261 1.11 -19.42 -8.95
CA ASP A 261 1.60 -20.64 -8.29
C ASP A 261 0.60 -21.23 -7.28
N GLN A 262 -0.65 -20.72 -7.23
CA GLN A 262 -1.71 -21.29 -6.41
C GLN A 262 -2.16 -22.67 -6.89
N THR A 263 -2.71 -23.44 -5.98
CA THR A 263 -3.25 -24.80 -6.19
C THR A 263 -4.78 -24.83 -6.02
N ALA A 264 -5.41 -25.99 -6.22
CA ALA A 264 -6.83 -26.18 -6.00
C ALA A 264 -7.26 -26.10 -4.51
N ASP A 265 -6.32 -26.12 -3.59
CA ASP A 265 -6.59 -25.99 -2.15
C ASP A 265 -6.64 -24.52 -1.69
N ASP A 266 -6.14 -23.61 -2.51
CA ASP A 266 -6.06 -22.18 -2.24
C ASP A 266 -7.33 -21.43 -2.69
N PHE A 267 -7.39 -20.12 -2.37
CA PHE A 267 -8.53 -19.26 -2.69
C PHE A 267 -8.07 -18.01 -3.45
N SER A 268 -8.85 -17.61 -4.44
CA SER A 268 -8.67 -16.34 -5.18
C SER A 268 -9.94 -15.50 -5.13
N ILE A 269 -9.80 -14.22 -4.77
CA ILE A 269 -10.91 -13.28 -4.61
C ILE A 269 -10.78 -12.19 -5.68
N PHE A 270 -11.76 -12.08 -6.58
CA PHE A 270 -11.74 -11.19 -7.73
C PHE A 270 -13.04 -10.37 -7.88
N ASP A 271 -12.93 -9.17 -8.44
CA ASP A 271 -14.08 -8.32 -8.73
C ASP A 271 -15.03 -8.97 -9.76
N ALA A 272 -16.34 -8.92 -9.48
CA ALA A 272 -17.41 -9.29 -10.41
C ALA A 272 -18.01 -8.05 -11.12
N GLY A 273 -17.55 -6.85 -10.78
CA GLY A 273 -18.01 -5.60 -11.37
C GLY A 273 -17.55 -5.40 -12.80
N GLN A 274 -18.10 -4.40 -13.44
CA GLN A 274 -17.70 -3.99 -14.78
C GLN A 274 -16.39 -3.19 -14.74
N ASP A 275 -15.53 -3.41 -15.75
CA ASP A 275 -14.37 -2.56 -15.97
C ASP A 275 -14.79 -1.21 -16.57
N GLU A 276 -13.94 -0.20 -16.43
CA GLU A 276 -14.12 1.06 -17.12
C GLU A 276 -14.01 0.83 -18.67
N PRO A 277 -14.79 1.53 -19.49
CA PRO A 277 -14.75 1.37 -20.94
C PRO A 277 -13.30 1.50 -21.48
N GLY A 278 -12.90 0.54 -22.29
CA GLY A 278 -11.56 0.50 -22.90
C GLY A 278 -10.42 0.08 -21.99
N THR A 279 -10.69 -0.34 -20.74
CA THR A 279 -9.64 -0.79 -19.79
C THR A 279 -9.64 -2.28 -19.54
N GLY A 280 -10.66 -3.01 -20.00
CA GLY A 280 -10.78 -4.46 -19.85
C GLY A 280 -9.82 -5.25 -20.72
N PRO A 281 -9.82 -6.59 -20.62
CA PRO A 281 -8.99 -7.45 -21.45
C PRO A 281 -9.43 -7.41 -22.92
N ASP A 282 -8.47 -7.48 -23.84
CA ASP A 282 -8.73 -7.45 -25.29
C ASP A 282 -9.60 -8.62 -25.80
N CYS A 283 -9.68 -9.71 -25.02
CA CYS A 283 -10.51 -10.88 -25.32
C CYS A 283 -11.99 -10.72 -24.95
N GLY A 284 -12.40 -9.54 -24.45
CA GLY A 284 -13.74 -9.26 -23.94
C GLY A 284 -13.98 -9.76 -22.51
N GLY A 285 -15.10 -9.37 -21.92
CA GLY A 285 -15.41 -9.60 -20.49
C GLY A 285 -14.69 -8.63 -19.58
N THR A 286 -14.61 -8.96 -18.30
CA THR A 286 -13.91 -8.15 -17.29
C THR A 286 -12.56 -8.77 -16.92
N TRP A 287 -11.67 -7.97 -16.30
CA TRP A 287 -10.42 -8.50 -15.74
C TRP A 287 -10.67 -9.61 -14.74
N GLY A 288 -11.68 -9.46 -13.89
CA GLY A 288 -12.05 -10.51 -12.93
C GLY A 288 -12.51 -11.81 -13.59
N ASP A 289 -13.16 -11.74 -14.77
CA ASP A 289 -13.54 -12.93 -15.54
C ASP A 289 -12.32 -13.64 -16.14
N LEU A 290 -11.34 -12.85 -16.61
CA LEU A 290 -10.07 -13.39 -17.08
C LEU A 290 -9.33 -14.12 -15.97
N PHE A 291 -9.17 -13.49 -14.80
CA PHE A 291 -8.48 -14.07 -13.64
C PHE A 291 -9.14 -15.36 -13.16
N ALA A 292 -10.49 -15.37 -13.15
CA ALA A 292 -11.27 -16.54 -12.73
C ALA A 292 -11.09 -17.74 -13.69
N LYS A 293 -10.82 -17.51 -14.97
CA LYS A 293 -10.55 -18.58 -15.94
C LYS A 293 -9.13 -19.13 -15.83
N GLU A 294 -8.19 -18.34 -15.36
CA GLU A 294 -6.76 -18.69 -15.37
C GLU A 294 -6.29 -19.37 -14.10
N THR A 295 -6.81 -18.93 -12.94
CA THR A 295 -6.40 -19.49 -11.65
C THR A 295 -6.78 -20.95 -11.50
N ARG A 296 -5.97 -21.70 -10.74
CA ARG A 296 -6.30 -23.06 -10.30
C ARG A 296 -7.04 -23.09 -8.97
N ALA A 297 -6.99 -21.95 -8.23
CA ALA A 297 -7.57 -21.83 -6.91
C ALA A 297 -9.11 -21.78 -6.96
N LYS A 298 -9.75 -21.98 -5.81
CA LYS A 298 -11.18 -21.78 -5.61
C LYS A 298 -11.51 -20.29 -5.75
N VAL A 299 -12.35 -19.95 -6.72
CA VAL A 299 -12.67 -18.55 -7.04
C VAL A 299 -13.86 -18.07 -6.22
N ILE A 300 -13.70 -16.90 -5.60
CA ILE A 300 -14.76 -16.14 -4.95
C ILE A 300 -14.86 -14.79 -5.66
N ARG A 301 -16.09 -14.41 -6.03
CA ARG A 301 -16.33 -13.11 -6.68
C ARG A 301 -16.91 -12.14 -5.64
N TYR A 302 -16.24 -10.98 -5.46
CA TYR A 302 -16.83 -9.88 -4.67
C TYR A 302 -17.57 -8.88 -5.59
N ASN A 303 -18.23 -7.89 -5.01
CA ASN A 303 -19.14 -6.98 -5.74
C ASN A 303 -20.34 -7.71 -6.36
N THR A 304 -20.70 -8.85 -5.79
CA THR A 304 -21.88 -9.65 -6.09
C THR A 304 -22.25 -10.49 -4.87
N LYS A 305 -23.48 -11.01 -4.82
CA LYS A 305 -23.90 -11.86 -3.69
C LYS A 305 -23.24 -13.22 -3.74
N THR A 306 -22.60 -13.61 -2.65
CA THR A 306 -22.02 -14.94 -2.41
C THR A 306 -22.35 -15.41 -0.99
N GLN A 307 -22.03 -16.66 -0.65
CA GLN A 307 -22.16 -17.16 0.74
C GLN A 307 -21.31 -16.37 1.74
N TYR A 308 -20.21 -15.73 1.30
CA TYR A 308 -19.32 -14.93 2.12
C TYR A 308 -19.75 -13.46 2.24
N SER A 309 -20.74 -13.02 1.49
CA SER A 309 -21.19 -11.63 1.48
C SER A 309 -21.70 -11.17 2.85
N VAL A 310 -21.21 -10.04 3.31
CA VAL A 310 -21.60 -9.37 4.55
C VAL A 310 -22.21 -8.05 4.20
N ASP A 311 -23.42 -7.77 4.66
CA ASP A 311 -24.05 -6.47 4.48
C ASP A 311 -23.63 -5.54 5.64
N PHE A 312 -22.89 -4.50 5.30
CA PHE A 312 -22.49 -3.46 6.25
C PHE A 312 -23.51 -2.31 6.24
N ASP A 313 -24.27 -2.18 7.33
CA ASP A 313 -25.20 -1.08 7.54
C ASP A 313 -24.43 0.25 7.68
N SER A 314 -23.30 0.21 8.42
CA SER A 314 -22.37 1.32 8.59
C SER A 314 -20.96 0.82 8.82
N LEU A 315 -20.00 1.61 8.40
CA LEU A 315 -18.59 1.48 8.75
C LEU A 315 -18.12 2.78 9.42
N LEU A 316 -17.07 2.70 10.22
CA LEU A 316 -16.43 3.92 10.75
C LEU A 316 -15.74 4.72 9.66
N VAL A 317 -15.20 4.05 8.63
CA VAL A 317 -14.56 4.69 7.48
C VAL A 317 -15.58 5.09 6.42
N PRO A 318 -15.46 6.29 5.82
CA PRO A 318 -16.42 6.77 4.84
C PRO A 318 -16.18 6.19 3.43
N GLY A 319 -17.24 6.17 2.62
CA GLY A 319 -17.20 5.88 1.17
C GLY A 319 -17.60 4.46 0.78
N GLU A 320 -18.36 4.35 -0.31
CA GLU A 320 -18.84 3.05 -0.82
C GLU A 320 -17.70 2.10 -1.21
N HIS A 321 -16.59 2.62 -1.72
CA HIS A 321 -15.41 1.81 -2.02
C HIS A 321 -14.82 1.15 -0.77
N MET A 322 -15.00 1.74 0.44
CA MET A 322 -14.56 1.13 1.69
C MET A 322 -15.44 -0.06 2.08
N LYS A 323 -16.72 -0.06 1.70
CA LYS A 323 -17.58 -1.24 1.88
C LYS A 323 -17.08 -2.43 1.07
N LEU A 324 -16.62 -2.20 -0.18
CA LEU A 324 -16.02 -3.27 -1.00
C LEU A 324 -14.71 -3.78 -0.39
N ASN A 325 -13.86 -2.90 0.14
CA ASN A 325 -12.63 -3.31 0.82
C ASN A 325 -12.92 -4.10 2.11
N ALA A 326 -13.91 -3.67 2.91
CA ALA A 326 -14.38 -4.39 4.08
C ALA A 326 -15.02 -5.73 3.70
N GLN A 327 -15.76 -5.81 2.58
CA GLN A 327 -16.31 -7.06 2.05
C GLN A 327 -15.20 -8.07 1.69
N ASN A 328 -14.12 -7.62 1.05
CA ASN A 328 -12.96 -8.46 0.78
C ASN A 328 -12.32 -8.95 2.08
N ALA A 329 -12.16 -8.07 3.07
CA ALA A 329 -11.64 -8.46 4.38
C ALA A 329 -12.56 -9.46 5.08
N ALA A 330 -13.89 -9.26 5.08
CA ALA A 330 -14.85 -10.19 5.65
C ALA A 330 -14.79 -11.59 5.00
N THR A 331 -14.59 -11.62 3.69
CA THR A 331 -14.41 -12.87 2.95
C THR A 331 -13.14 -13.59 3.41
N VAL A 332 -12.01 -12.86 3.50
CA VAL A 332 -10.74 -13.42 3.99
C VAL A 332 -10.88 -13.94 5.41
N LEU A 333 -11.48 -13.17 6.32
CA LEU A 333 -11.70 -13.62 7.72
C LEU A 333 -12.50 -14.91 7.79
N GLN A 334 -13.57 -15.04 6.98
CA GLN A 334 -14.37 -16.27 6.93
C GLN A 334 -13.57 -17.46 6.38
N LEU A 335 -12.72 -17.26 5.37
CA LEU A 335 -11.81 -18.29 4.86
C LEU A 335 -10.77 -18.72 5.90
N MET A 336 -10.38 -17.80 6.80
CA MET A 336 -9.51 -18.08 7.95
C MET A 336 -10.27 -18.69 9.14
N GLY A 337 -11.56 -19.02 9.00
CA GLY A 337 -12.36 -19.68 10.01
C GLY A 337 -13.11 -18.77 10.99
N VAL A 338 -13.11 -17.46 10.75
CA VAL A 338 -13.90 -16.51 11.55
C VAL A 338 -15.37 -16.63 11.15
N GLU A 339 -16.26 -16.76 12.13
CA GLU A 339 -17.70 -16.81 11.87
C GLU A 339 -18.19 -15.51 11.21
N LYS A 340 -19.13 -15.61 10.26
CA LYS A 340 -19.60 -14.51 9.41
C LYS A 340 -20.09 -13.29 10.20
N GLN A 341 -20.93 -13.53 11.22
CA GLN A 341 -21.45 -12.44 12.06
C GLN A 341 -20.34 -11.77 12.87
N ARG A 342 -19.38 -12.56 13.38
CA ARG A 342 -18.22 -12.04 14.08
C ARG A 342 -17.32 -11.20 13.17
N ALA A 343 -17.11 -11.63 11.91
CA ALA A 343 -16.38 -10.87 10.92
C ALA A 343 -17.06 -9.51 10.63
N LYS A 344 -18.41 -9.48 10.55
CA LYS A 344 -19.18 -8.22 10.41
C LYS A 344 -18.91 -7.28 11.59
N GLU A 345 -19.11 -7.75 12.82
CA GLU A 345 -18.94 -6.96 14.04
C GLU A 345 -17.55 -6.37 14.16
N ILE A 346 -16.52 -7.17 13.91
CA ILE A 346 -15.14 -6.72 13.93
C ILE A 346 -14.91 -5.60 12.89
N LEU A 347 -15.32 -5.81 11.65
CA LEU A 347 -15.04 -4.85 10.59
C LEU A 347 -15.87 -3.55 10.70
N GLN A 348 -17.01 -3.58 11.36
CA GLN A 348 -17.75 -2.36 11.70
C GLN A 348 -16.98 -1.44 12.66
N THR A 349 -16.05 -1.99 13.42
CA THR A 349 -15.16 -1.23 14.33
C THR A 349 -13.78 -0.92 13.71
N TRP A 350 -13.53 -1.32 12.46
CA TRP A 350 -12.27 -1.01 11.79
C TRP A 350 -12.10 0.50 11.60
N PRO A 351 -11.04 1.11 12.17
CA PRO A 351 -10.87 2.57 12.19
C PRO A 351 -10.32 3.14 10.88
N GLY A 352 -9.98 2.30 9.89
CA GLY A 352 -9.32 2.72 8.67
C GLY A 352 -7.79 2.60 8.72
N ILE A 353 -7.15 3.24 7.75
CA ILE A 353 -5.69 3.34 7.69
C ILE A 353 -5.23 4.52 8.52
N ALA A 354 -4.14 4.37 9.27
CA ALA A 354 -3.55 5.46 10.04
C ALA A 354 -3.31 6.70 9.16
N HIS A 355 -3.75 7.84 9.64
CA HIS A 355 -3.62 9.17 9.01
C HIS A 355 -4.32 9.35 7.64
N ARG A 356 -5.23 8.43 7.24
CA ARG A 356 -6.04 8.53 6.02
C ARG A 356 -7.52 8.35 6.33
N LEU A 357 -8.22 9.45 6.54
CA LEU A 357 -9.60 9.48 7.03
C LEU A 357 -9.82 8.47 8.17
N GLN A 358 -8.82 8.35 9.04
CA GLN A 358 -8.81 7.44 10.16
C GLN A 358 -9.78 7.91 11.24
N PHE A 359 -10.81 7.12 11.54
CA PHE A 359 -11.61 7.34 12.74
C PHE A 359 -10.76 7.07 13.99
N PHE A 360 -10.76 8.00 14.97
CA PHE A 360 -9.96 7.81 16.17
C PHE A 360 -10.60 8.27 17.48
N HIS A 361 -11.69 9.04 17.42
CA HIS A 361 -12.35 9.57 18.59
C HIS A 361 -13.81 9.91 18.31
N GLU A 362 -14.64 9.80 19.35
CA GLU A 362 -16.03 10.30 19.36
C GLU A 362 -16.28 11.08 20.63
N TRP A 363 -16.87 12.25 20.51
CA TRP A 363 -17.23 13.10 21.63
C TRP A 363 -18.59 13.75 21.39
N LYS A 364 -19.56 13.53 22.28
CA LYS A 364 -20.93 14.04 22.18
C LYS A 364 -21.59 13.79 20.81
N GLY A 365 -21.36 12.63 20.22
CA GLY A 365 -21.86 12.25 18.89
C GLY A 365 -21.06 12.81 17.70
N PHE A 366 -20.10 13.71 17.93
CA PHE A 366 -19.18 14.16 16.89
C PHE A 366 -18.06 13.13 16.70
N LYS A 367 -17.93 12.61 15.47
CA LYS A 367 -16.89 11.65 15.08
C LYS A 367 -15.70 12.37 14.47
N PHE A 368 -14.50 12.11 15.01
CA PHE A 368 -13.24 12.75 14.62
C PHE A 368 -12.41 11.86 13.71
N TYR A 369 -11.95 12.43 12.60
CA TYR A 369 -11.16 11.74 11.59
C TYR A 369 -9.82 12.44 11.37
N ASN A 370 -8.76 11.64 11.36
CA ASN A 370 -7.40 12.09 11.06
C ASN A 370 -7.05 11.74 9.61
N ASP A 371 -6.88 12.77 8.79
CA ASP A 371 -6.46 12.65 7.39
C ASP A 371 -5.15 13.45 7.15
N SER A 372 -4.28 13.43 8.14
CA SER A 372 -3.03 14.20 8.10
C SER A 372 -2.09 13.81 6.95
N ALA A 373 -2.22 12.61 6.36
CA ALA A 373 -1.51 12.21 5.15
C ALA A 373 -1.97 12.95 3.88
N ALA A 374 -3.08 13.71 3.93
CA ALA A 374 -3.51 14.61 2.86
C ALA A 374 -2.59 15.84 2.79
N THR A 375 -1.50 15.70 2.06
CA THR A 375 -0.48 16.75 1.88
C THR A 375 -0.64 17.53 0.57
N VAL A 376 -1.72 17.29 -0.17
CA VAL A 376 -2.05 17.95 -1.42
C VAL A 376 -3.50 18.46 -1.40
N PRO A 377 -3.80 19.59 -2.05
CA PRO A 377 -5.12 20.22 -2.01
C PRO A 377 -6.26 19.30 -2.49
N GLU A 378 -5.99 18.48 -3.52
CA GLU A 378 -6.97 17.53 -4.07
C GLU A 378 -7.37 16.47 -3.05
N ALA A 379 -6.46 16.06 -2.18
CA ALA A 379 -6.77 15.08 -1.14
C ALA A 379 -7.71 15.67 -0.09
N ALA A 380 -7.49 16.91 0.34
CA ALA A 380 -8.38 17.59 1.27
C ALA A 380 -9.77 17.88 0.64
N ALA A 381 -9.80 18.28 -0.62
CA ALA A 381 -11.05 18.40 -1.37
C ALA A 381 -11.83 17.08 -1.42
N ALA A 382 -11.16 15.97 -1.72
CA ALA A 382 -11.76 14.63 -1.71
C ALA A 382 -12.24 14.20 -0.31
N ALA A 383 -11.50 14.54 0.74
CA ALA A 383 -11.86 14.22 2.11
C ALA A 383 -13.20 14.86 2.53
N THR A 384 -13.49 16.09 2.08
CA THR A 384 -14.76 16.76 2.35
C THR A 384 -15.95 16.04 1.72
N GLN A 385 -15.74 15.35 0.60
CA GLN A 385 -16.80 14.65 -0.15
C GLN A 385 -17.01 13.21 0.32
N ALA A 386 -16.02 12.63 1.02
CA ALA A 386 -16.00 11.21 1.36
C ALA A 386 -17.20 10.74 2.21
N PHE A 387 -17.82 11.67 2.95
CA PHE A 387 -18.92 11.36 3.88
C PHE A 387 -20.32 11.46 3.26
N GLY A 388 -20.46 11.97 2.02
CA GLY A 388 -21.76 12.20 1.36
C GLY A 388 -22.64 13.21 2.09
N ARG A 389 -22.08 14.00 3.00
CA ARG A 389 -22.74 15.06 3.77
C ARG A 389 -21.71 16.10 4.22
N PRO A 390 -22.12 17.34 4.54
CA PRO A 390 -21.23 18.39 4.99
C PRO A 390 -20.43 17.99 6.25
N VAL A 391 -19.14 18.31 6.25
CA VAL A 391 -18.21 18.04 7.34
C VAL A 391 -17.81 19.34 8.07
N ILE A 392 -17.30 19.24 9.29
CA ILE A 392 -16.51 20.31 9.90
C ILE A 392 -15.06 20.06 9.49
N LEU A 393 -14.50 20.94 8.66
CA LEU A 393 -13.17 20.77 8.09
C LEU A 393 -12.13 21.58 8.84
N LEU A 394 -11.05 20.91 9.27
CA LEU A 394 -9.84 21.50 9.77
C LEU A 394 -8.76 21.36 8.71
N THR A 395 -8.27 22.46 8.13
CA THR A 395 -7.40 22.46 6.94
C THR A 395 -6.37 23.58 6.98
N GLY A 396 -5.47 23.65 5.99
CA GLY A 396 -4.44 24.67 5.88
C GLY A 396 -3.07 24.25 6.41
N GLY A 397 -2.12 25.19 6.37
CA GLY A 397 -0.70 25.00 6.72
C GLY A 397 0.23 25.55 5.64
N THR A 398 1.41 24.95 5.48
CA THR A 398 2.46 25.42 4.56
C THR A 398 2.33 24.77 3.18
N GLU A 399 2.41 25.57 2.12
CA GLU A 399 2.39 25.08 0.73
C GLU A 399 3.71 24.42 0.30
N LYS A 400 3.65 23.72 -0.85
CA LYS A 400 4.81 23.19 -1.56
C LYS A 400 4.78 23.48 -3.08
N GLY A 401 4.21 24.63 -3.45
CA GLY A 401 4.13 25.06 -4.85
C GLY A 401 3.07 24.37 -5.69
N LEU A 402 2.01 23.83 -5.05
CA LEU A 402 0.89 23.23 -5.76
C LEU A 402 -0.23 24.25 -5.99
N GLU A 403 -1.04 24.02 -7.02
CA GLU A 403 -2.26 24.76 -7.27
C GLU A 403 -3.31 24.40 -6.17
N LEU A 404 -4.02 25.44 -5.69
CA LEU A 404 -4.99 25.32 -4.59
C LEU A 404 -6.43 25.34 -5.08
N ASP A 405 -6.66 25.52 -6.39
CA ASP A 405 -7.97 25.81 -7.00
C ASP A 405 -9.02 24.75 -6.63
N LYS A 406 -8.68 23.46 -6.73
CA LYS A 406 -9.63 22.38 -6.41
C LYS A 406 -10.11 22.38 -4.97
N LEU A 407 -9.24 22.71 -4.02
CA LEU A 407 -9.65 22.86 -2.62
C LEU A 407 -10.46 24.14 -2.44
N THR A 408 -10.00 25.25 -3.00
CA THR A 408 -10.67 26.54 -2.91
C THR A 408 -12.08 26.48 -3.47
N GLU A 409 -12.29 25.87 -4.64
CA GLU A 409 -13.61 25.70 -5.28
C GLU A 409 -14.61 24.88 -4.43
N VAL A 410 -14.12 23.97 -3.60
CA VAL A 410 -14.95 23.24 -2.63
C VAL A 410 -15.28 24.12 -1.44
N LEU A 411 -14.31 24.89 -0.94
CA LEU A 411 -14.47 25.72 0.24
C LEU A 411 -15.38 26.94 -0.02
N ASP A 412 -15.25 27.59 -1.21
CA ASP A 412 -16.02 28.76 -1.61
C ASP A 412 -17.37 28.44 -2.27
N GLY A 413 -17.65 27.14 -2.48
CA GLY A 413 -18.90 26.65 -3.06
C GLY A 413 -19.07 26.97 -4.55
N THR A 414 -18.01 27.33 -5.27
CA THR A 414 -18.04 27.52 -6.73
C THR A 414 -18.15 26.20 -7.47
N ASN A 415 -17.62 25.11 -6.91
CA ASN A 415 -17.89 23.76 -7.39
C ASN A 415 -19.28 23.29 -6.96
N LYS A 416 -20.27 23.43 -7.88
CA LYS A 416 -21.66 23.08 -7.61
C LYS A 416 -21.95 21.59 -7.48
N GLU A 417 -21.01 20.73 -7.86
CA GLU A 417 -21.10 19.27 -7.71
C GLU A 417 -20.57 18.81 -6.36
N ALA A 418 -19.84 19.67 -5.63
CA ALA A 418 -19.25 19.36 -4.34
C ALA A 418 -20.11 19.87 -3.18
N LEU A 419 -20.07 19.13 -2.06
CA LEU A 419 -20.67 19.56 -0.80
C LEU A 419 -19.69 20.49 -0.07
N ALA A 420 -20.08 21.73 0.15
CA ALA A 420 -19.30 22.66 0.96
C ALA A 420 -19.25 22.19 2.43
N PRO A 421 -18.14 22.43 3.16
CA PRO A 421 -18.06 22.16 4.59
C PRO A 421 -19.13 22.94 5.37
N LYS A 422 -19.65 22.36 6.45
CA LYS A 422 -20.56 23.04 7.41
C LYS A 422 -19.82 24.15 8.18
N ALA A 423 -18.55 23.94 8.49
CA ALA A 423 -17.67 24.91 9.12
C ALA A 423 -16.23 24.66 8.69
N ILE A 424 -15.43 25.70 8.62
CA ILE A 424 -14.04 25.68 8.21
C ILE A 424 -13.18 26.25 9.36
N TYR A 425 -12.12 25.53 9.71
CA TYR A 425 -11.09 25.97 10.66
C TYR A 425 -9.73 25.93 9.96
N LEU A 426 -9.04 27.06 9.92
CA LEU A 426 -7.81 27.25 9.17
C LEU A 426 -6.60 27.24 10.08
N LEU A 427 -5.63 26.37 9.81
CA LEU A 427 -4.32 26.40 10.43
C LEU A 427 -3.44 27.39 9.66
N ALA A 428 -2.72 28.28 10.35
CA ALA A 428 -1.87 29.27 9.74
C ALA A 428 -0.74 28.67 8.88
N GLY A 429 -0.37 29.37 7.80
CA GLY A 429 0.74 28.99 6.92
C GLY A 429 0.51 29.50 5.49
N SER A 430 1.55 29.41 4.67
CA SER A 430 1.56 30.01 3.33
C SER A 430 0.50 29.44 2.36
N ALA A 431 0.04 28.19 2.55
CA ALA A 431 -1.09 27.67 1.79
C ALA A 431 -2.40 28.35 2.20
N THR A 432 -2.58 28.58 3.49
CA THR A 432 -3.75 29.26 4.04
C THR A 432 -3.79 30.71 3.54
N ASP A 433 -2.66 31.44 3.60
CA ASP A 433 -2.57 32.83 3.13
C ASP A 433 -2.98 32.99 1.66
N LYS A 434 -2.73 31.98 0.82
CA LYS A 434 -3.14 31.95 -0.58
C LYS A 434 -4.63 31.66 -0.80
N ILE A 435 -5.27 30.91 0.09
CA ILE A 435 -6.68 30.57 -0.01
C ILE A 435 -7.56 31.72 0.49
N LEU A 436 -7.13 32.47 1.51
CA LEU A 436 -7.92 33.53 2.15
C LEU A 436 -8.55 34.53 1.18
N PRO A 437 -7.82 35.09 0.18
CA PRO A 437 -8.40 36.08 -0.74
C PRO A 437 -9.61 35.55 -1.55
N ALA A 438 -9.62 34.25 -1.86
CA ALA A 438 -10.73 33.62 -2.56
C ALA A 438 -11.95 33.41 -1.63
N LEU A 439 -11.70 32.97 -0.40
CA LEU A 439 -12.76 32.82 0.61
C LEU A 439 -13.40 34.14 0.96
N ASP A 440 -12.59 35.19 1.17
CA ASP A 440 -13.08 36.56 1.46
C ASP A 440 -13.90 37.11 0.31
N LYS A 441 -13.46 36.89 -0.94
CA LYS A 441 -14.21 37.33 -2.14
C LYS A 441 -15.55 36.61 -2.30
N ALA A 442 -15.65 35.40 -1.83
CA ALA A 442 -16.86 34.57 -1.90
C ALA A 442 -17.75 34.71 -0.63
N ASP A 443 -17.41 35.60 0.30
CA ASP A 443 -18.09 35.81 1.58
C ASP A 443 -18.22 34.52 2.42
N VAL A 444 -17.21 33.62 2.34
CA VAL A 444 -17.18 32.38 3.10
C VAL A 444 -16.84 32.65 4.56
N ILE A 445 -17.66 32.12 5.46
CA ILE A 445 -17.38 32.19 6.90
C ILE A 445 -16.39 31.11 7.29
N TYR A 446 -15.26 31.47 7.86
CA TYR A 446 -14.24 30.57 8.38
C TYR A 446 -13.72 31.02 9.76
N ASN A 447 -13.09 30.08 10.47
CA ASN A 447 -12.43 30.32 11.76
C ASN A 447 -10.91 30.29 11.60
N GLY A 448 -10.21 31.28 12.17
CA GLY A 448 -8.74 31.35 12.09
C GLY A 448 -8.29 32.44 11.10
N PRO A 449 -7.04 32.37 10.56
CA PRO A 449 -6.02 31.32 10.76
C PRO A 449 -5.48 31.21 12.20
N TYR A 450 -5.33 29.97 12.68
CA TYR A 450 -4.81 29.70 14.02
C TYR A 450 -3.31 29.39 14.00
N PRO A 451 -2.51 29.90 14.93
CA PRO A 451 -1.06 29.71 14.97
C PRO A 451 -0.65 28.29 15.42
N SER A 452 -1.57 27.51 15.99
CA SER A 452 -1.30 26.15 16.50
C SER A 452 -2.55 25.28 16.48
N LEU A 453 -2.35 23.96 16.56
CA LEU A 453 -3.45 23.00 16.74
C LEU A 453 -4.25 23.28 18.03
N ASP A 454 -3.57 23.58 19.12
CA ASP A 454 -4.24 23.80 20.41
C ASP A 454 -5.18 25.01 20.36
N ALA A 455 -4.76 26.11 19.72
CA ALA A 455 -5.60 27.29 19.52
C ALA A 455 -6.83 26.97 18.66
N MET A 456 -6.63 26.25 17.57
CA MET A 456 -7.71 25.82 16.65
C MET A 456 -8.69 24.88 17.38
N LEU A 457 -8.20 23.88 18.09
CA LEU A 457 -9.02 22.90 18.80
C LEU A 457 -9.75 23.52 20.00
N GLY A 458 -9.17 24.51 20.67
CA GLY A 458 -9.84 25.27 21.74
C GLY A 458 -11.09 26.00 21.23
N LYS A 459 -10.99 26.67 20.07
CA LYS A 459 -12.16 27.31 19.44
C LYS A 459 -13.17 26.26 18.97
N LEU A 460 -12.70 25.20 18.29
CA LEU A 460 -13.56 24.10 17.84
C LEU A 460 -14.38 23.53 19.00
N LYS A 461 -13.75 23.24 20.16
CA LYS A 461 -14.46 22.72 21.35
C LYS A 461 -15.59 23.64 21.77
N SER A 462 -15.32 24.94 21.92
CA SER A 462 -16.34 25.93 22.32
C SER A 462 -17.52 25.96 21.35
N ASP A 463 -17.24 25.85 20.04
CA ASP A 463 -18.30 25.86 19.02
C ASP A 463 -19.12 24.57 19.03
N LEU A 464 -18.47 23.42 19.24
CA LEU A 464 -19.16 22.14 19.35
C LEU A 464 -20.00 22.03 20.63
N GLU A 465 -19.55 22.63 21.74
CA GLU A 465 -20.32 22.71 22.98
C GLU A 465 -21.61 23.54 22.78
N SER A 466 -21.50 24.65 22.06
CA SER A 466 -22.67 25.49 21.72
C SER A 466 -23.62 24.82 20.75
N ALA A 467 -23.10 24.06 19.78
CA ALA A 467 -23.89 23.33 18.78
C ALA A 467 -24.56 22.06 19.33
N ASP A 468 -24.11 21.54 20.49
CA ASP A 468 -24.71 20.37 21.13
C ASP A 468 -26.09 20.68 21.72
N GLU A 469 -26.37 21.95 21.97
CA GLU A 469 -27.69 22.44 22.44
C GLU A 469 -28.74 22.44 21.29
N GLU A 470 -28.30 22.39 20.01
CA GLU A 470 -29.18 22.21 18.86
C GLU A 470 -29.45 20.73 18.63
N ASP A 471 -30.71 20.32 18.83
CA ASP A 471 -31.17 18.93 18.69
C ASP A 471 -31.15 18.49 17.21
N THR A 472 -29.98 18.07 16.72
CA THR A 472 -29.83 17.40 15.44
C THR A 472 -29.47 15.94 15.64
N ASP A 473 -30.31 15.02 15.19
CA ASP A 473 -30.13 13.55 15.35
C ASP A 473 -28.78 13.03 14.86
N ILE A 474 -28.12 13.74 13.92
CA ILE A 474 -26.85 13.29 13.33
C ILE A 474 -25.84 14.44 13.30
N LYS A 475 -24.86 14.41 14.19
CA LYS A 475 -23.77 15.39 14.23
C LYS A 475 -22.83 15.26 13.02
N PRO A 476 -22.34 16.39 12.42
CA PRO A 476 -21.40 16.37 11.30
C PRO A 476 -20.05 15.74 11.70
N PRO A 477 -19.37 15.00 10.79
CA PRO A 477 -18.01 14.51 11.08
C PRO A 477 -17.03 15.69 11.15
N VAL A 478 -16.06 15.59 12.06
CA VAL A 478 -14.94 16.53 12.20
C VAL A 478 -13.73 15.91 11.51
N VAL A 479 -13.22 16.55 10.46
CA VAL A 479 -12.18 16.01 9.59
C VAL A 479 -10.97 16.93 9.59
N PHE A 480 -9.83 16.43 10.06
CA PHE A 480 -8.54 17.09 9.93
C PHE A 480 -7.85 16.62 8.65
N SER A 481 -8.00 17.38 7.58
CA SER A 481 -7.39 17.12 6.26
C SER A 481 -6.69 18.41 5.78
N PRO A 482 -5.40 18.54 6.09
CA PRO A 482 -4.67 19.79 5.90
C PRO A 482 -4.57 20.27 4.45
N GLY A 483 -4.45 19.37 3.45
CA GLY A 483 -4.23 19.73 2.05
C GLY A 483 -2.90 20.47 1.79
N ALA A 484 -2.02 20.46 2.78
CA ALA A 484 -0.78 21.20 2.84
C ALA A 484 0.32 20.37 3.51
N THR A 485 1.59 20.79 3.34
CA THR A 485 2.71 20.10 4.01
C THR A 485 2.68 20.33 5.51
N SER A 486 3.40 19.48 6.23
CA SER A 486 3.59 19.59 7.68
C SER A 486 4.77 20.48 8.09
N PHE A 487 5.61 20.89 7.12
CA PHE A 487 6.83 21.65 7.39
C PHE A 487 6.56 22.98 8.11
N GLY A 488 7.46 23.36 9.00
CA GLY A 488 7.37 24.59 9.78
C GLY A 488 6.74 24.41 11.18
N MET A 489 5.78 23.50 11.36
CA MET A 489 5.15 23.22 12.65
C MET A 489 5.37 21.79 13.15
N PHE A 490 5.67 20.84 12.24
CA PHE A 490 5.74 19.41 12.55
C PHE A 490 6.94 18.78 11.82
N ASN A 491 7.43 17.64 12.34
CA ASN A 491 8.53 16.91 11.71
C ASN A 491 8.13 16.31 10.35
N ASN A 492 6.91 15.79 10.26
CA ASN A 492 6.29 15.23 9.04
C ASN A 492 4.76 15.12 9.24
N GLU A 493 4.06 14.62 8.22
CA GLU A 493 2.60 14.45 8.23
C GLU A 493 2.12 13.44 9.28
N PHE A 494 2.93 12.45 9.65
CA PHE A 494 2.59 11.47 10.67
C PHE A 494 2.70 12.06 12.07
N ASP A 495 3.78 12.80 12.37
CA ASP A 495 3.95 13.57 13.60
C ASP A 495 2.79 14.57 13.79
N ARG A 496 2.39 15.25 12.70
CA ARG A 496 1.23 16.14 12.69
C ARG A 496 -0.05 15.41 13.09
N GLY A 497 -0.28 14.22 12.51
CA GLY A 497 -1.46 13.43 12.81
C GLY A 497 -1.49 12.89 14.24
N GLU A 498 -0.36 12.42 14.76
CA GLU A 498 -0.26 11.96 16.15
C GLU A 498 -0.50 13.09 17.15
N LYS A 499 0.09 14.27 16.92
CA LYS A 499 -0.14 15.46 17.75
C LYS A 499 -1.61 15.89 17.72
N PHE A 500 -2.25 15.87 16.54
CA PHE A 500 -3.68 16.16 16.43
C PHE A 500 -4.53 15.17 17.24
N MET A 501 -4.32 13.86 17.06
CA MET A 501 -5.08 12.84 17.78
C MET A 501 -4.89 12.95 19.30
N THR A 502 -3.66 13.21 19.74
CA THR A 502 -3.33 13.39 21.15
C THR A 502 -4.01 14.62 21.75
N ALA A 503 -3.95 15.76 21.03
CA ALA A 503 -4.58 17.01 21.47
C ALA A 503 -6.10 16.86 21.59
N VAL A 504 -6.75 16.25 20.59
CA VAL A 504 -8.20 15.98 20.61
C VAL A 504 -8.58 15.10 21.81
N LYS A 505 -7.91 13.96 22.03
CA LYS A 505 -8.20 13.05 23.14
C LYS A 505 -7.98 13.68 24.52
N ASN A 506 -7.04 14.61 24.64
CA ASN A 506 -6.79 15.33 25.89
C ASN A 506 -7.82 16.42 26.15
N LEU A 507 -8.28 17.10 25.12
CA LEU A 507 -9.18 18.24 25.20
C LEU A 507 -10.66 17.82 25.33
N LEU A 508 -11.06 16.77 24.61
CA LEU A 508 -12.44 16.29 24.46
C LEU A 508 -12.59 14.91 25.15
N ARG A 509 -12.56 14.94 26.47
CA ARG A 509 -12.73 13.75 27.32
C ARG A 509 -14.18 13.45 27.61
#